data_ea0c740f6095c822d7fb13d6da670574
#
_entry.id   ea0c740f6095c822d7fb13d6da670574
#
_cell.length_a   1.000
_cell.length_b   1.000
_cell.length_c   1.000
_cell.angle_alpha   90.00
_cell.angle_beta   90.00
_cell.angle_gamma   90.00
#
_symmetry.space_group_name_H-M   'P 1'
#
loop_
_entity.id
_entity.type
_entity.pdbx_description
1 polymer ?
#
loop_
_entity_poly.entity_id
_entity_poly.type
_entity_poly.pdbx_seq_one_letter_code
_entity_poly.pdbx_strand_id
1 'polypeptide(L)'
;ALEKKPTLKIRLNGPINILTDAYKQMMYEVKPNGKPYIEYKIKEIAKFICDNYLDENGNKLSMLTIQTYLSPTRTDKNPNNDWKIKL
;
A
#
# COMPACT_ATOMS: atom_id res chain seq x y z
N ALA A 1 -9.78 -10.62 -30.72
CA ALA A 1 -9.77 -9.53 -29.76
C ALA A 1 -9.25 -10.02 -28.44
N LEU A 2 -8.36 -9.27 -27.88
CA LEU A 2 -7.82 -9.60 -26.59
C LEU A 2 -8.83 -9.21 -25.53
N GLU A 3 -9.39 -10.20 -24.88
CA GLU A 3 -10.23 -9.95 -23.74
C GLU A 3 -9.34 -9.48 -22.60
N LYS A 4 -9.60 -8.28 -22.14
CA LYS A 4 -8.99 -7.79 -20.94
C LYS A 4 -9.57 -8.56 -19.77
N LYS A 5 -8.76 -9.36 -19.12
CA LYS A 5 -9.20 -9.98 -17.88
C LYS A 5 -9.51 -8.88 -16.88
N PRO A 6 -10.67 -8.94 -16.19
CA PRO A 6 -10.94 -7.96 -15.16
C PRO A 6 -9.85 -8.02 -14.10
N THR A 7 -9.32 -6.87 -13.72
CA THR A 7 -8.35 -6.78 -12.64
C THR A 7 -9.06 -7.14 -11.34
N LEU A 8 -8.51 -8.13 -10.65
CA LEU A 8 -9.02 -8.47 -9.33
C LEU A 8 -8.78 -7.30 -8.39
N LYS A 9 -9.84 -6.83 -7.74
CA LYS A 9 -9.74 -5.78 -6.76
C LYS A 9 -10.19 -6.29 -5.40
N ILE A 10 -9.36 -6.07 -4.42
CA ILE A 10 -9.61 -6.48 -3.05
C ILE A 10 -10.14 -5.28 -2.29
N ARG A 11 -11.34 -5.41 -1.75
CA ARG A 11 -11.91 -4.37 -0.91
C ARG A 11 -11.34 -4.46 0.49
N LEU A 12 -10.91 -3.34 1.02
CA LEU A 12 -10.42 -3.26 2.39
C LEU A 12 -11.60 -3.09 3.36
N ASN A 13 -11.44 -3.63 4.56
CA ASN A 13 -12.45 -3.49 5.61
C ASN A 13 -11.97 -2.58 6.75
N GLY A 14 -11.14 -1.62 6.44
CA GLY A 14 -10.61 -0.70 7.41
C GLY A 14 -9.84 0.45 6.75
N PRO A 15 -9.16 1.26 7.54
CA PRO A 15 -8.42 2.40 7.01
C PRO A 15 -7.32 1.98 6.05
N ILE A 16 -7.13 2.76 4.99
CA ILE A 16 -6.12 2.48 3.98
C ILE A 16 -4.70 2.53 4.55
N ASN A 17 -4.47 3.30 5.61
CA ASN A 17 -3.14 3.44 6.16
C ASN A 17 -2.59 2.15 6.78
N ILE A 18 -3.42 1.19 7.13
CA ILE A 18 -2.96 -0.12 7.58
C ILE A 18 -2.25 -0.84 6.45
N LEU A 19 -2.85 -0.83 5.26
CA LEU A 19 -2.27 -1.46 4.07
C LEU A 19 -0.99 -0.75 3.64
N THR A 20 -1.04 0.57 3.54
CA THR A 20 0.13 1.35 3.10
C THR A 20 1.28 1.23 4.08
N ASP A 21 1.00 1.17 5.37
CA ASP A 21 2.05 0.98 6.37
C ASP A 21 2.72 -0.39 6.23
N ALA A 22 1.97 -1.44 5.97
CA ALA A 22 2.53 -2.77 5.73
C ALA A 22 3.49 -2.75 4.53
N TYR A 23 3.11 -2.11 3.43
CA TYR A 23 4.01 -1.94 2.28
C TYR A 23 5.22 -1.09 2.64
N LYS A 24 5.03 -0.05 3.42
CA LYS A 24 6.11 0.81 3.89
C LYS A 24 7.15 0.03 4.70
N GLN A 25 6.69 -0.85 5.58
CA GLN A 25 7.59 -1.73 6.33
C GLN A 25 8.40 -2.63 5.39
N MET A 26 7.76 -3.24 4.40
CA MET A 26 8.45 -4.09 3.44
C MET A 26 9.45 -3.31 2.58
N MET A 27 9.15 -2.05 2.30
CA MET A 27 10.03 -1.21 1.48
C MET A 27 11.23 -0.66 2.24
N TYR A 28 11.09 -0.41 3.55
CA TYR A 28 12.08 0.34 4.30
C TYR A 28 12.60 -0.35 5.56
N GLU A 29 11.82 -1.22 6.18
CA GLU A 29 12.16 -1.78 7.48
C GLU A 29 12.56 -3.25 7.44
N VAL A 30 11.87 -4.06 6.67
CA VAL A 30 12.19 -5.48 6.55
C VAL A 30 13.29 -5.65 5.53
N LYS A 31 14.48 -5.98 5.99
CA LYS A 31 15.69 -6.02 5.14
C LYS A 31 16.43 -7.35 5.27
N PRO A 32 15.86 -8.45 4.77
CA PRO A 32 16.60 -9.70 4.73
C PRO A 32 17.84 -9.54 3.84
N ASN A 33 18.96 -10.08 4.25
CA ASN A 33 20.22 -9.97 3.51
C ASN A 33 20.69 -8.54 3.27
N GLY A 34 20.25 -7.59 4.12
CA GLY A 34 20.63 -6.18 3.99
C GLY A 34 19.97 -5.42 2.87
N LYS A 35 18.99 -6.01 2.21
CA LYS A 35 18.24 -5.36 1.13
C LYS A 35 16.76 -5.20 1.52
N PRO A 36 16.08 -4.17 1.01
CA PRO A 36 14.64 -4.05 1.25
C PRO A 36 13.91 -5.32 0.82
N TYR A 37 12.91 -5.71 1.59
CA TYR A 37 12.13 -6.91 1.28
C TYR A 37 11.48 -6.82 -0.11
N ILE A 38 10.95 -5.64 -0.45
CA ILE A 38 10.49 -5.35 -1.80
C ILE A 38 11.23 -4.10 -2.30
N GLU A 39 11.53 -4.06 -3.57
CA GLU A 39 12.33 -3.00 -4.16
C GLU A 39 11.61 -2.41 -5.37
N TYR A 40 10.87 -1.35 -5.12
CA TYR A 40 10.17 -0.60 -6.15
C TYR A 40 10.05 0.86 -5.72
N LYS A 41 9.84 1.72 -6.68
CA LYS A 41 9.62 3.14 -6.40
C LYS A 41 8.23 3.34 -5.79
N ILE A 42 8.10 4.35 -4.94
CA ILE A 42 6.83 4.68 -4.29
C ILE A 42 5.70 4.81 -5.32
N LYS A 43 5.96 5.48 -6.43
CA LYS A 43 4.97 5.68 -7.48
C LYS A 43 4.47 4.36 -8.06
N GLU A 44 5.36 3.40 -8.24
CA GLU A 44 5.01 2.09 -8.78
C GLU A 44 4.19 1.27 -7.79
N ILE A 45 4.59 1.28 -6.53
CA ILE A 45 3.83 0.61 -5.47
C ILE A 45 2.45 1.26 -5.31
N ALA A 46 2.38 2.59 -5.36
CA ALA A 46 1.12 3.30 -5.27
C ALA A 46 0.18 2.90 -6.41
N LYS A 47 0.69 2.80 -7.63
CA LYS A 47 -0.10 2.36 -8.78
C LYS A 47 -0.60 0.93 -8.58
N PHE A 48 0.26 0.04 -8.14
CA PHE A 48 -0.13 -1.35 -7.87
C PHE A 48 -1.25 -1.41 -6.85
N ILE A 49 -1.13 -0.67 -5.76
CA ILE A 49 -2.16 -0.64 -4.71
C ILE A 49 -3.47 -0.09 -5.27
N CYS A 50 -3.42 1.00 -6.03
CA CYS A 50 -4.62 1.58 -6.62
C CYS A 50 -5.29 0.65 -7.63
N ASP A 51 -4.50 -0.13 -8.36
CA ASP A 51 -5.03 -1.05 -9.37
C ASP A 51 -5.64 -2.31 -8.77
N ASN A 52 -5.26 -2.67 -7.54
CA ASN A 52 -5.64 -3.97 -6.97
C ASN A 52 -6.48 -3.87 -5.70
N TYR A 53 -6.69 -2.68 -5.15
CA TYR A 53 -7.44 -2.51 -3.90
C TYR A 53 -8.50 -1.43 -4.04
N LEU A 54 -9.55 -1.56 -3.25
CA LEU A 54 -10.59 -0.55 -3.07
C LEU A 54 -10.62 -0.17 -1.59
N ASP A 55 -11.10 1.04 -1.29
CA ASP A 55 -11.24 1.46 0.09
C ASP A 55 -12.37 0.71 0.80
N GLU A 56 -12.58 1.03 2.07
CA GLU A 56 -13.61 0.35 2.88
C GLU A 56 -15.04 0.59 2.39
N ASN A 57 -15.24 1.61 1.57
CA ASN A 57 -16.53 1.91 0.95
C ASN A 57 -16.66 1.33 -0.46
N GLY A 58 -15.64 0.63 -0.95
CA GLY A 58 -15.63 0.06 -2.29
C GLY A 58 -15.26 1.06 -3.38
N ASN A 59 -14.72 2.21 -3.01
CA ASN A 59 -14.31 3.25 -3.96
C ASN A 59 -12.86 3.10 -4.36
N LYS A 60 -12.52 3.66 -5.52
CA LYS A 60 -11.15 3.70 -6.02
C LYS A 60 -10.26 4.50 -5.10
N LEU A 61 -9.02 4.05 -4.95
CA LEU A 61 -8.01 4.76 -4.17
C LEU A 61 -7.38 5.88 -4.98
N SER A 62 -6.98 6.96 -4.30
CA SER A 62 -6.30 8.09 -4.92
C SER A 62 -4.79 7.84 -4.96
N MET A 63 -4.20 7.97 -6.15
CA MET A 63 -2.74 7.86 -6.32
C MET A 63 -1.97 8.80 -5.40
N LEU A 64 -2.41 10.04 -5.33
CA LEU A 64 -1.74 11.04 -4.49
C LEU A 64 -1.81 10.66 -3.02
N THR A 65 -2.96 10.21 -2.56
CA THR A 65 -3.14 9.76 -1.17
C THR A 65 -2.21 8.59 -0.85
N ILE A 66 -2.16 7.60 -1.73
CA ILE A 66 -1.34 6.42 -1.51
C ILE A 66 0.15 6.78 -1.52
N GLN A 67 0.59 7.62 -2.45
CA GLN A 67 1.97 8.08 -2.49
C GLN A 67 2.36 8.80 -1.20
N THR A 68 1.47 9.66 -0.70
CA THR A 68 1.70 10.37 0.56
C THR A 68 1.84 9.40 1.71
N TYR A 69 0.96 8.41 1.80
CA TYR A 69 0.97 7.45 2.89
C TYR A 69 2.18 6.51 2.84
N LEU A 70 2.72 6.25 1.66
CA LEU A 70 3.92 5.42 1.49
C LEU A 70 5.22 6.17 1.75
N SER A 71 5.17 7.50 1.83
CA SER A 71 6.38 8.29 2.06
C SER A 71 6.99 8.00 3.44
N PRO A 72 8.30 7.71 3.51
CA PRO A 72 8.94 7.41 4.79
C PRO A 72 9.01 8.62 5.73
N THR A 73 8.81 9.83 5.20
CA THR A 73 8.83 11.05 6.00
C THR A 73 7.45 11.43 6.55
N ARG A 74 6.39 10.76 6.11
CA ARG A 74 5.03 11.07 6.52
C ARG A 74 4.55 10.08 7.58
N THR A 75 5.16 10.16 8.77
CA THR A 75 4.80 9.28 9.89
C THR A 75 3.45 9.62 10.52
N ASP A 76 2.94 10.83 10.27
CA ASP A 76 1.62 11.26 10.71
C ASP A 76 0.48 10.45 10.07
N LYS A 77 0.76 9.73 8.99
CA LYS A 77 -0.21 8.87 8.31
C LYS A 77 -0.14 7.41 8.73
N ASN A 78 0.77 7.06 9.62
CA ASN A 78 0.90 5.68 10.09
C ASN A 78 -0.30 5.31 10.98
N PRO A 79 -0.74 4.04 10.96
CA PRO A 79 -1.83 3.60 11.82
C PRO A 79 -1.37 3.51 13.27
N ASN A 80 -2.34 3.47 14.19
CA ASN A 80 -2.06 3.19 15.59
C ASN A 80 -1.41 1.81 15.74
N ASN A 81 -0.57 1.65 16.76
CA ASN A 81 0.11 0.38 17.00
C ASN A 81 -0.84 -0.81 17.14
N ASP A 82 -2.04 -0.58 17.68
CA ASP A 82 -3.04 -1.64 17.85
C ASP A 82 -3.62 -2.13 16.51
N TRP A 83 -3.56 -1.30 15.49
CA TRP A 83 -4.11 -1.60 14.16
C TRP A 83 -3.04 -1.95 13.14
N LYS A 84 -1.80 -1.70 13.49
CA LYS A 84 -0.68 -1.87 12.58
C LYS A 84 -0.37 -3.36 12.36
N ILE A 85 -0.20 -3.73 11.09
CA ILE A 85 0.33 -5.05 10.75
C ILE A 85 1.83 -4.99 10.98
N LYS A 86 2.33 -5.80 11.88
CA LYS A 86 3.77 -5.83 12.21
C LYS A 86 4.46 -6.92 11.40
N LEU A 87 5.42 -6.51 10.65
CA LEU A 87 6.21 -7.42 9.84
C LEU A 87 7.61 -7.64 10.43
#